data_e4dd3b1948c37b8988354d397af9483f
#
_entry.id   e4dd3b1948c37b8988354d397af9483f
#
_cell.length_a   1.000
_cell.length_b   1.000
_cell.length_c   1.000
_cell.angle_alpha   90.00
_cell.angle_beta   90.00
_cell.angle_gamma   90.00
#
_symmetry.space_group_name_H-M   'P 1'
#
loop_
_entity.id
_entity.type
_entity.pdbx_description
1 polymer ?
#
loop_
_entity_poly.entity_id
_entity_poly.type
_entity_poly.pdbx_seq_one_letter_code
_entity_poly.pdbx_strand_id
1 'polypeptide(L)'
;MRIFFTGGSGKAGRHVAPYLAEQGHQVTNADLVPLETPDVHDLHVDLTDAGQVYSALAGLATFDELDLPEKPSYDAVVHFAAVPAILRTADAATYATNVLSTYHVLEAATRLGIRKVVFASSETTYGVCFAQGERRPLYVPVDEEHPTVPEDSYAMSKVANEVTARSFQARTGADVYGLRINNVIEPHEYAELFPDFVDDPALRRRNIFAYIDVRDLGQMVQRCLDTDGLGYEVFNVANADMSVAATTDEVIARFYAGVEVRRELGRDETLYAIDKARELVGFDPQHSWRDVLEA
;
A
#
# COMPACT_ATOMS: atom_id res chain seq x y z
N MET A 1 5.00 -12.09 15.44
CA MET A 1 3.91 -11.17 15.83
C MET A 1 2.57 -11.81 15.55
N ARG A 2 1.55 -11.40 16.30
CA ARG A 2 0.15 -11.67 15.98
C ARG A 2 -0.42 -10.46 15.24
N ILE A 3 -0.77 -10.61 13.97
CA ILE A 3 -1.11 -9.52 13.04
C ILE A 3 -2.59 -9.58 12.68
N PHE A 4 -3.29 -8.47 12.87
CA PHE A 4 -4.62 -8.27 12.30
C PHE A 4 -4.49 -7.65 10.92
N PHE A 5 -4.74 -8.46 9.90
CA PHE A 5 -4.65 -8.05 8.49
C PHE A 5 -6.05 -7.79 7.94
N THR A 6 -6.27 -6.67 7.29
CA THR A 6 -7.54 -6.40 6.62
C THR A 6 -7.36 -6.28 5.13
N GLY A 7 -8.30 -6.78 4.35
CA GLY A 7 -8.20 -6.79 2.89
C GLY A 7 -7.26 -7.88 2.35
N GLY A 8 -7.06 -8.96 3.11
CA GLY A 8 -6.20 -10.08 2.70
C GLY A 8 -6.70 -10.80 1.44
N SER A 9 -7.99 -10.74 1.16
CA SER A 9 -8.56 -11.38 -0.05
C SER A 9 -8.47 -10.51 -1.31
N GLY A 10 -7.99 -9.26 -1.18
CA GLY A 10 -7.74 -8.36 -2.30
C GLY A 10 -6.47 -8.69 -3.10
N LYS A 11 -6.26 -8.02 -4.25
CA LYS A 11 -5.11 -8.28 -5.16
C LYS A 11 -3.76 -8.25 -4.42
N ALA A 12 -3.48 -7.25 -3.62
CA ALA A 12 -2.25 -7.15 -2.84
C ALA A 12 -2.27 -8.11 -1.64
N GLY A 13 -3.39 -8.14 -0.92
CA GLY A 13 -3.52 -8.88 0.33
C GLY A 13 -3.31 -10.38 0.18
N ARG A 14 -3.81 -10.99 -0.90
CA ARG A 14 -3.68 -12.44 -1.17
C ARG A 14 -2.24 -12.93 -1.37
N HIS A 15 -1.30 -12.01 -1.52
CA HIS A 15 0.13 -12.30 -1.55
C HIS A 15 0.83 -11.86 -0.26
N VAL A 16 0.48 -10.67 0.25
CA VAL A 16 1.15 -10.11 1.43
C VAL A 16 0.78 -10.87 2.72
N ALA A 17 -0.48 -11.26 2.92
CA ALA A 17 -0.88 -11.97 4.13
C ALA A 17 -0.21 -13.35 4.26
N PRO A 18 -0.19 -14.22 3.21
CA PRO A 18 0.57 -15.47 3.25
C PRO A 18 2.08 -15.24 3.41
N TYR A 19 2.65 -14.26 2.71
CA TYR A 19 4.06 -13.91 2.87
C TYR A 19 4.42 -13.61 4.33
N LEU A 20 3.59 -12.83 5.04
CA LEU A 20 3.81 -12.56 6.47
C LEU A 20 3.70 -13.83 7.33
N ALA A 21 2.78 -14.74 6.99
CA ALA A 21 2.69 -16.03 7.66
C ALA A 21 3.96 -16.87 7.44
N GLU A 22 4.50 -16.91 6.22
CA GLU A 22 5.78 -17.55 5.90
C GLU A 22 6.97 -16.94 6.66
N GLN A 23 6.91 -15.63 7.00
CA GLN A 23 7.89 -14.99 7.88
C GLN A 23 7.71 -15.35 9.38
N GLY A 24 6.78 -16.23 9.71
CA GLY A 24 6.54 -16.73 11.07
C GLY A 24 5.59 -15.86 11.90
N HIS A 25 4.79 -15.02 11.27
CA HIS A 25 3.73 -14.28 11.94
C HIS A 25 2.43 -15.09 12.00
N GLN A 26 1.66 -14.90 13.05
CA GLN A 26 0.29 -15.39 13.13
C GLN A 26 -0.64 -14.33 12.52
N VAL A 27 -1.21 -14.62 11.35
CA VAL A 27 -2.01 -13.66 10.59
C VAL A 27 -3.49 -14.00 10.63
N THR A 28 -4.30 -13.02 11.04
CA THR A 28 -5.78 -13.09 10.93
C THR A 28 -6.23 -12.15 9.83
N ASN A 29 -6.83 -12.67 8.77
CA ASN A 29 -7.43 -11.90 7.70
C ASN A 29 -8.86 -11.49 8.06
N ALA A 30 -9.12 -10.20 8.18
CA ALA A 30 -10.46 -9.64 8.38
C ALA A 30 -10.95 -9.02 7.06
N ASP A 31 -11.87 -9.68 6.41
CA ASP A 31 -12.41 -9.28 5.11
C ASP A 31 -13.88 -9.70 4.98
N LEU A 32 -14.57 -9.20 3.96
CA LEU A 32 -15.92 -9.65 3.56
C LEU A 32 -15.90 -11.01 2.85
N VAL A 33 -14.76 -11.39 2.30
CA VAL A 33 -14.53 -12.63 1.57
C VAL A 33 -13.33 -13.34 2.16
N PRO A 34 -13.39 -14.66 2.41
CA PRO A 34 -12.25 -15.40 2.91
C PRO A 34 -11.12 -15.47 1.89
N LEU A 35 -9.87 -15.55 2.36
CA LEU A 35 -8.68 -15.76 1.53
C LEU A 35 -8.49 -17.25 1.19
N GLU A 36 -8.91 -18.12 2.10
CA GLU A 36 -8.85 -19.59 1.95
C GLU A 36 -7.43 -20.16 1.78
N THR A 37 -6.46 -19.63 2.54
CA THR A 37 -5.09 -20.14 2.56
C THR A 37 -4.76 -20.79 3.92
N PRO A 38 -4.02 -21.92 3.97
CA PRO A 38 -3.84 -22.71 5.20
C PRO A 38 -3.23 -21.96 6.37
N ASP A 39 -2.33 -21.04 6.13
CA ASP A 39 -1.52 -20.38 7.16
C ASP A 39 -2.08 -19.01 7.60
N VAL A 40 -3.24 -18.63 7.09
CA VAL A 40 -3.93 -17.38 7.46
C VAL A 40 -5.33 -17.70 7.96
N HIS A 41 -5.65 -17.22 9.16
CA HIS A 41 -6.99 -17.41 9.71
C HIS A 41 -7.96 -16.36 9.13
N ASP A 42 -9.08 -16.81 8.55
CA ASP A 42 -10.10 -15.92 7.99
C ASP A 42 -11.18 -15.57 9.03
N LEU A 43 -11.49 -14.28 9.11
CA LEU A 43 -12.57 -13.73 9.92
C LEU A 43 -13.44 -12.83 9.07
N HIS A 44 -14.73 -13.14 8.95
CA HIS A 44 -15.68 -12.28 8.21
C HIS A 44 -15.99 -11.01 9.00
N VAL A 45 -15.62 -9.84 8.47
CA VAL A 45 -15.77 -8.53 9.14
C VAL A 45 -16.16 -7.45 8.14
N ASP A 46 -17.27 -6.78 8.39
CA ASP A 46 -17.58 -5.51 7.73
C ASP A 46 -16.84 -4.36 8.45
N LEU A 47 -15.80 -3.84 7.81
CA LEU A 47 -14.96 -2.78 8.38
C LEU A 47 -15.65 -1.41 8.43
N THR A 48 -16.82 -1.27 7.80
CA THR A 48 -17.67 -0.07 7.95
C THR A 48 -18.52 -0.09 9.22
N ASP A 49 -18.57 -1.24 9.91
CA ASP A 49 -19.22 -1.41 11.22
C ASP A 49 -18.16 -1.37 12.33
N ALA A 50 -18.16 -0.28 13.10
CA ALA A 50 -17.22 -0.09 14.21
C ALA A 50 -17.31 -1.19 15.29
N GLY A 51 -18.50 -1.75 15.51
CA GLY A 51 -18.72 -2.83 16.49
C GLY A 51 -18.05 -4.14 16.05
N GLN A 52 -18.20 -4.50 14.79
CA GLN A 52 -17.51 -5.67 14.22
C GLN A 52 -16.00 -5.51 14.27
N VAL A 53 -15.47 -4.35 13.86
CA VAL A 53 -14.02 -4.07 13.89
C VAL A 53 -13.47 -4.19 15.30
N TYR A 54 -14.12 -3.54 16.28
CA TYR A 54 -13.67 -3.62 17.68
C TYR A 54 -13.74 -5.05 18.21
N SER A 55 -14.83 -5.77 17.97
CA SER A 55 -15.00 -7.14 18.44
C SER A 55 -13.97 -8.09 17.82
N ALA A 56 -13.65 -7.93 16.55
CA ALA A 56 -12.64 -8.72 15.84
C ALA A 56 -11.23 -8.49 16.41
N LEU A 57 -10.83 -7.23 16.55
CA LEU A 57 -9.52 -6.85 17.13
C LEU A 57 -9.40 -7.21 18.62
N ALA A 58 -10.51 -7.18 19.35
CA ALA A 58 -10.56 -7.60 20.73
C ALA A 58 -10.81 -9.10 20.90
N GLY A 59 -11.04 -9.88 19.85
CA GLY A 59 -11.45 -11.28 19.83
C GLY A 59 -10.28 -12.27 19.87
N LEU A 60 -10.65 -13.57 19.97
CA LEU A 60 -9.76 -14.69 19.71
C LEU A 60 -9.68 -14.90 18.19
N ALA A 61 -8.52 -15.34 17.70
CA ALA A 61 -8.32 -15.67 16.29
C ALA A 61 -8.63 -17.16 16.01
N THR A 62 -8.24 -18.06 16.90
CA THR A 62 -8.36 -19.51 16.71
C THR A 62 -8.95 -20.20 17.93
N PHE A 63 -9.43 -21.43 17.75
CA PHE A 63 -9.95 -22.25 18.86
C PHE A 63 -8.88 -22.59 19.89
N ASP A 64 -7.62 -22.74 19.49
CA ASP A 64 -6.52 -23.06 20.40
C ASP A 64 -6.26 -21.93 21.41
N GLU A 65 -6.62 -20.69 21.08
CA GLU A 65 -6.51 -19.55 21.99
C GLU A 65 -7.50 -19.62 23.18
N LEU A 66 -8.53 -20.49 23.10
CA LEU A 66 -9.46 -20.74 24.22
C LEU A 66 -8.78 -21.40 25.40
N ASP A 67 -7.71 -22.16 25.16
CA ASP A 67 -6.96 -22.88 26.18
C ASP A 67 -5.88 -22.02 26.86
N LEU A 68 -5.68 -20.80 26.38
CA LEU A 68 -4.70 -19.86 26.95
C LEU A 68 -5.23 -19.25 28.27
N PRO A 69 -4.35 -19.07 29.29
CA PRO A 69 -4.76 -18.48 30.58
C PRO A 69 -5.17 -17.01 30.46
N GLU A 70 -4.64 -16.31 29.47
CA GLU A 70 -4.97 -14.92 29.16
C GLU A 70 -5.19 -14.78 27.64
N LYS A 71 -6.12 -13.92 27.28
CA LYS A 71 -6.44 -13.63 25.89
C LYS A 71 -5.29 -12.89 25.23
N PRO A 72 -4.74 -13.39 24.11
CA PRO A 72 -3.68 -12.69 23.40
C PRO A 72 -4.19 -11.42 22.70
N SER A 73 -3.39 -10.37 22.75
CA SER A 73 -3.61 -9.15 21.97
C SER A 73 -2.92 -9.25 20.62
N TYR A 74 -3.37 -8.45 19.65
CA TYR A 74 -2.61 -8.24 18.41
C TYR A 74 -1.42 -7.32 18.68
N ASP A 75 -0.28 -7.64 18.08
CA ASP A 75 0.94 -6.83 18.14
C ASP A 75 0.88 -5.68 17.12
N ALA A 76 0.30 -5.95 15.96
CA ALA A 76 0.24 -5.03 14.84
C ALA A 76 -1.06 -5.15 14.02
N VAL A 77 -1.37 -4.08 13.30
CA VAL A 77 -2.43 -4.04 12.29
C VAL A 77 -1.80 -3.74 10.92
N VAL A 78 -2.17 -4.52 9.91
CA VAL A 78 -1.92 -4.22 8.50
C VAL A 78 -3.27 -3.97 7.82
N HIS A 79 -3.53 -2.73 7.42
CA HIS A 79 -4.82 -2.32 6.88
C HIS A 79 -4.75 -2.05 5.38
N PHE A 80 -5.15 -3.04 4.58
CA PHE A 80 -5.18 -2.97 3.11
C PHE A 80 -6.59 -2.91 2.53
N ALA A 81 -7.60 -3.19 3.34
CA ALA A 81 -9.00 -3.17 2.89
C ALA A 81 -9.41 -1.78 2.37
N ALA A 82 -9.89 -1.75 1.15
CA ALA A 82 -10.42 -0.55 0.50
C ALA A 82 -11.23 -0.93 -0.75
N VAL A 83 -12.09 -0.04 -1.21
CA VAL A 83 -12.47 0.02 -2.62
C VAL A 83 -11.26 0.56 -3.37
N PRO A 84 -10.58 -0.25 -4.24
CA PRO A 84 -9.17 -0.01 -4.60
C PRO A 84 -8.95 0.97 -5.76
N ALA A 85 -10.01 1.52 -6.34
CA ALA A 85 -9.94 2.42 -7.48
C ALA A 85 -11.28 3.15 -7.70
N ILE A 86 -11.25 4.17 -8.56
CA ILE A 86 -12.46 4.79 -9.13
C ILE A 86 -13.24 3.78 -9.99
N LEU A 87 -14.49 4.09 -10.31
CA LEU A 87 -15.36 3.31 -11.21
C LEU A 87 -15.67 1.87 -10.73
N ARG A 88 -15.37 1.56 -9.47
CA ARG A 88 -15.77 0.27 -8.84
C ARG A 88 -17.11 0.40 -8.15
N THR A 89 -17.34 1.52 -7.49
CA THR A 89 -18.60 1.91 -6.86
C THR A 89 -18.87 3.39 -7.12
N ALA A 90 -20.02 3.90 -6.70
CA ALA A 90 -20.28 5.34 -6.75
C ALA A 90 -19.27 6.11 -5.89
N ASP A 91 -18.86 7.31 -6.31
CA ASP A 91 -17.81 8.09 -5.66
C ASP A 91 -18.03 8.31 -4.15
N ALA A 92 -19.25 8.67 -3.76
CA ALA A 92 -19.57 8.86 -2.34
C ALA A 92 -19.43 7.54 -1.55
N ALA A 93 -19.76 6.38 -2.14
CA ALA A 93 -19.61 5.09 -1.49
C ALA A 93 -18.13 4.70 -1.39
N THR A 94 -17.33 4.92 -2.45
CA THR A 94 -15.86 4.71 -2.42
C THR A 94 -15.23 5.52 -1.29
N TYR A 95 -15.51 6.82 -1.25
CA TYR A 95 -14.97 7.70 -0.22
C TYR A 95 -15.39 7.28 1.19
N ALA A 96 -16.69 7.08 1.42
CA ALA A 96 -17.23 6.73 2.74
C ALA A 96 -16.67 5.39 3.23
N THR A 97 -16.69 4.34 2.40
CA THR A 97 -16.15 3.03 2.77
C THR A 97 -14.69 3.12 3.18
N ASN A 98 -13.85 3.77 2.36
CA ASN A 98 -12.41 3.84 2.62
C ASN A 98 -12.07 4.67 3.86
N VAL A 99 -12.78 5.78 4.08
CA VAL A 99 -12.51 6.64 5.25
C VAL A 99 -13.03 6.01 6.54
N LEU A 100 -14.25 5.46 6.52
CA LEU A 100 -14.83 4.85 7.72
C LEU A 100 -14.09 3.60 8.15
N SER A 101 -13.75 2.70 7.21
CA SER A 101 -12.98 1.50 7.53
C SER A 101 -11.63 1.83 8.18
N THR A 102 -10.89 2.77 7.60
CA THR A 102 -9.60 3.21 8.16
C THR A 102 -9.77 3.84 9.54
N TYR A 103 -10.78 4.71 9.71
CA TYR A 103 -11.05 5.32 11.01
C TYR A 103 -11.38 4.28 12.09
N HIS A 104 -12.28 3.32 11.79
CA HIS A 104 -12.69 2.29 12.74
C HIS A 104 -11.51 1.39 13.15
N VAL A 105 -10.67 1.01 12.20
CA VAL A 105 -9.48 0.19 12.46
C VAL A 105 -8.48 0.95 13.35
N LEU A 106 -8.17 2.20 13.05
CA LEU A 106 -7.27 3.03 13.84
C LEU A 106 -7.82 3.30 15.25
N GLU A 107 -9.12 3.57 15.36
CA GLU A 107 -9.76 3.78 16.65
C GLU A 107 -9.74 2.53 17.51
N ALA A 108 -10.10 1.37 16.96
CA ALA A 108 -10.09 0.11 17.68
C ALA A 108 -8.66 -0.28 18.10
N ALA A 109 -7.67 -0.18 17.19
CA ALA A 109 -6.27 -0.42 17.50
C ALA A 109 -5.78 0.47 18.65
N THR A 110 -6.09 1.76 18.60
CA THR A 110 -5.76 2.72 19.67
C THR A 110 -6.37 2.34 21.02
N ARG A 111 -7.66 2.01 21.04
CA ARG A 111 -8.39 1.64 22.27
C ARG A 111 -7.88 0.35 22.91
N LEU A 112 -7.38 -0.57 22.08
CA LEU A 112 -6.82 -1.85 22.51
C LEU A 112 -5.31 -1.79 22.78
N GLY A 113 -4.69 -0.62 22.64
CA GLY A 113 -3.27 -0.42 22.95
C GLY A 113 -2.31 -0.97 21.89
N ILE A 114 -2.78 -1.27 20.69
CA ILE A 114 -1.95 -1.72 19.57
C ILE A 114 -1.14 -0.52 19.07
N ARG A 115 0.18 -0.66 19.04
CA ARG A 115 1.11 0.45 18.80
C ARG A 115 1.82 0.42 17.45
N LYS A 116 1.50 -0.57 16.60
CA LYS A 116 2.06 -0.71 15.25
C LYS A 116 0.92 -0.83 14.24
N VAL A 117 0.85 0.13 13.31
CA VAL A 117 -0.15 0.10 12.22
C VAL A 117 0.55 0.41 10.91
N VAL A 118 0.40 -0.48 9.93
CA VAL A 118 0.81 -0.25 8.53
C VAL A 118 -0.46 -0.18 7.69
N PHE A 119 -0.65 0.89 6.90
CA PHE A 119 -1.87 1.01 6.11
C PHE A 119 -1.59 1.39 4.65
N ALA A 120 -2.46 0.91 3.77
CA ALA A 120 -2.38 1.21 2.34
C ALA A 120 -2.87 2.64 2.04
N SER A 121 -1.94 3.53 1.69
CA SER A 121 -2.20 4.73 0.92
C SER A 121 -2.00 4.41 -0.57
N SER A 122 -1.77 5.41 -1.43
CA SER A 122 -1.68 5.19 -2.88
C SER A 122 -0.88 6.30 -3.57
N GLU A 123 -0.22 5.96 -4.68
CA GLU A 123 0.36 6.93 -5.63
C GLU A 123 -0.67 7.95 -6.15
N THR A 124 -1.95 7.57 -6.16
CA THR A 124 -3.04 8.43 -6.64
C THR A 124 -3.21 9.71 -5.83
N THR A 125 -2.72 9.74 -4.58
CA THR A 125 -2.70 10.93 -3.72
C THR A 125 -2.03 12.14 -4.37
N TYR A 126 -1.07 11.92 -5.27
CA TYR A 126 -0.38 12.98 -5.99
C TYR A 126 -1.24 13.66 -7.09
N GLY A 127 -2.43 13.13 -7.37
CA GLY A 127 -3.39 13.75 -8.30
C GLY A 127 -3.01 13.61 -9.78
N VAL A 128 -2.23 12.60 -10.16
CA VAL A 128 -1.85 12.33 -11.56
C VAL A 128 -2.61 11.14 -12.12
N CYS A 129 -2.68 10.03 -11.39
CA CYS A 129 -3.16 8.73 -11.90
C CYS A 129 -4.60 8.80 -12.42
N PHE A 130 -5.54 9.28 -11.62
CA PHE A 130 -6.97 9.34 -11.97
C PHE A 130 -7.48 10.75 -12.29
N ALA A 131 -6.57 11.69 -12.56
CA ALA A 131 -6.94 13.04 -12.93
C ALA A 131 -7.74 13.10 -14.24
N GLN A 132 -8.63 14.06 -14.35
CA GLN A 132 -9.31 14.36 -15.61
C GLN A 132 -8.33 15.03 -16.58
N GLY A 133 -8.28 14.52 -17.81
CA GLY A 133 -7.34 14.97 -18.82
C GLY A 133 -5.91 14.52 -18.55
N GLU A 134 -4.93 15.30 -18.95
CA GLU A 134 -3.52 15.05 -18.75
C GLU A 134 -2.99 15.87 -17.56
N ARG A 135 -2.45 15.18 -16.56
CA ARG A 135 -1.73 15.78 -15.44
C ARG A 135 -0.30 15.28 -15.43
N ARG A 136 0.59 16.13 -14.99
CA ARG A 136 2.02 15.85 -14.84
C ARG A 136 2.42 16.11 -13.39
N PRO A 137 3.41 15.40 -12.87
CA PRO A 137 3.99 15.76 -11.57
C PRO A 137 4.64 17.15 -11.66
N LEU A 138 4.76 17.83 -10.53
CA LEU A 138 5.44 19.13 -10.48
C LEU A 138 6.95 18.98 -10.65
N TYR A 139 7.50 17.86 -10.22
CA TYR A 139 8.90 17.50 -10.36
C TYR A 139 9.08 15.97 -10.33
N VAL A 140 10.24 15.52 -10.80
CA VAL A 140 10.68 14.13 -10.72
C VAL A 140 12.10 14.06 -10.14
N PRO A 141 12.44 12.97 -9.41
CA PRO A 141 11.54 11.93 -8.96
C PRO A 141 10.50 12.48 -7.96
N VAL A 142 9.30 11.92 -7.99
CA VAL A 142 8.24 12.28 -7.05
C VAL A 142 8.57 11.67 -5.68
N ASP A 143 8.82 12.52 -4.69
CA ASP A 143 9.04 12.13 -3.30
C ASP A 143 7.78 12.34 -2.44
N GLU A 144 7.86 12.02 -1.17
CA GLU A 144 6.73 12.13 -0.22
C GLU A 144 6.36 13.58 0.11
N GLU A 145 7.23 14.55 -0.17
CA GLU A 145 6.99 15.98 -0.01
C GLU A 145 6.24 16.61 -1.20
N HIS A 146 6.09 15.86 -2.31
CA HIS A 146 5.29 16.32 -3.42
C HIS A 146 3.84 16.57 -2.98
N PRO A 147 3.22 17.71 -3.35
CA PRO A 147 1.85 18.03 -2.96
C PRO A 147 0.85 16.93 -3.32
N THR A 148 -0.06 16.65 -2.39
CA THR A 148 -1.16 15.71 -2.57
C THR A 148 -2.44 16.48 -2.89
N VAL A 149 -2.79 16.58 -4.18
CA VAL A 149 -3.95 17.34 -4.68
C VAL A 149 -4.80 16.45 -5.60
N PRO A 150 -5.45 15.40 -5.07
CA PRO A 150 -6.27 14.49 -5.86
C PRO A 150 -7.57 15.14 -6.34
N GLU A 151 -8.08 14.66 -7.48
CA GLU A 151 -9.35 15.10 -8.07
C GLU A 151 -10.47 14.06 -7.93
N ASP A 152 -10.13 12.82 -7.56
CA ASP A 152 -11.06 11.69 -7.50
C ASP A 152 -11.35 11.23 -6.06
N SER A 153 -12.48 10.55 -5.88
CA SER A 153 -12.99 10.11 -4.59
C SER A 153 -12.09 9.08 -3.90
N TYR A 154 -11.44 8.20 -4.67
CA TYR A 154 -10.52 7.21 -4.14
C TYR A 154 -9.27 7.87 -3.56
N ALA A 155 -8.59 8.70 -4.35
CA ALA A 155 -7.39 9.39 -3.91
C ALA A 155 -7.67 10.39 -2.78
N MET A 156 -8.81 11.10 -2.82
CA MET A 156 -9.27 11.95 -1.70
C MET A 156 -9.42 11.13 -0.41
N SER A 157 -9.97 9.90 -0.49
CA SER A 157 -10.09 9.02 0.67
C SER A 157 -8.74 8.63 1.25
N LYS A 158 -7.73 8.39 0.39
CA LYS A 158 -6.37 8.05 0.83
C LYS A 158 -5.68 9.23 1.52
N VAL A 159 -5.82 10.45 0.99
CA VAL A 159 -5.32 11.67 1.66
C VAL A 159 -6.00 11.87 3.02
N ALA A 160 -7.33 11.70 3.09
CA ALA A 160 -8.06 11.79 4.36
C ALA A 160 -7.57 10.74 5.37
N ASN A 161 -7.27 9.52 4.90
CA ASN A 161 -6.71 8.45 5.74
C ASN A 161 -5.32 8.79 6.28
N GLU A 162 -4.44 9.39 5.48
CA GLU A 162 -3.12 9.85 5.93
C GLU A 162 -3.23 10.91 7.05
N VAL A 163 -4.12 11.90 6.87
CA VAL A 163 -4.38 12.94 7.89
C VAL A 163 -4.96 12.33 9.16
N THR A 164 -5.91 11.41 9.02
CA THR A 164 -6.51 10.68 10.14
C THR A 164 -5.45 9.87 10.89
N ALA A 165 -4.64 9.10 10.19
CA ALA A 165 -3.57 8.28 10.75
C ALA A 165 -2.53 9.11 11.52
N ARG A 166 -2.10 10.25 10.96
CA ARG A 166 -1.22 11.20 11.65
C ARG A 166 -1.82 11.71 12.96
N SER A 167 -3.13 11.99 12.97
CA SER A 167 -3.85 12.45 14.17
C SER A 167 -3.92 11.36 15.25
N PHE A 168 -4.12 10.11 14.86
CA PHE A 168 -4.07 8.97 15.78
C PHE A 168 -2.67 8.77 16.34
N GLN A 169 -1.63 8.85 15.51
CA GLN A 169 -0.24 8.78 15.96
C GLN A 169 0.07 9.88 16.99
N ALA A 170 -0.26 11.13 16.68
CA ALA A 170 0.00 12.27 17.59
C ALA A 170 -0.69 12.07 18.96
N ARG A 171 -1.84 11.42 19.01
CA ARG A 171 -2.58 11.12 20.23
C ARG A 171 -1.98 9.98 21.05
N THR A 172 -1.38 9.00 20.38
CA THR A 172 -0.97 7.72 21.00
C THR A 172 0.53 7.55 21.14
N GLY A 173 1.33 8.23 20.32
CA GLY A 173 2.76 7.98 20.14
C GLY A 173 3.05 6.59 19.53
N ALA A 174 2.08 5.98 18.85
CA ALA A 174 2.27 4.71 18.15
C ALA A 174 3.08 4.89 16.86
N ASP A 175 3.62 3.80 16.31
CA ASP A 175 4.19 3.79 14.96
C ASP A 175 3.07 3.54 13.96
N VAL A 176 2.84 4.50 13.06
CA VAL A 176 1.78 4.45 12.06
C VAL A 176 2.36 4.78 10.69
N TYR A 177 2.48 3.78 9.82
CA TYR A 177 3.15 3.91 8.53
C TYR A 177 2.18 3.78 7.38
N GLY A 178 2.11 4.81 6.53
CA GLY A 178 1.31 4.83 5.31
C GLY A 178 2.14 4.45 4.09
N LEU A 179 1.64 3.53 3.28
CA LEU A 179 2.30 3.08 2.06
C LEU A 179 1.61 3.71 0.85
N ARG A 180 2.23 4.68 0.18
CA ARG A 180 1.78 5.19 -1.12
C ARG A 180 2.15 4.17 -2.18
N ILE A 181 1.33 3.13 -2.26
CA ILE A 181 1.55 1.97 -3.12
C ILE A 181 1.31 2.37 -4.58
N ASN A 182 2.30 2.07 -5.41
CA ASN A 182 2.18 2.18 -6.86
C ASN A 182 1.36 1.03 -7.43
N ASN A 183 1.11 1.04 -8.76
CA ASN A 183 0.33 0.02 -9.44
C ASN A 183 0.89 -1.39 -9.13
N VAL A 184 0.14 -2.17 -8.38
CA VAL A 184 0.54 -3.52 -7.96
C VAL A 184 0.49 -4.47 -9.15
N ILE A 185 1.60 -5.16 -9.37
CA ILE A 185 1.78 -6.16 -10.43
C ILE A 185 2.02 -7.53 -9.78
N GLU A 186 1.28 -8.53 -10.24
CA GLU A 186 1.45 -9.92 -9.85
C GLU A 186 2.42 -10.62 -10.83
N PRO A 187 3.13 -11.68 -10.41
CA PRO A 187 4.15 -12.33 -11.26
C PRO A 187 3.66 -12.78 -12.64
N HIS A 188 2.41 -13.23 -12.75
CA HIS A 188 1.84 -13.64 -14.04
C HIS A 188 1.51 -12.44 -14.97
N GLU A 189 1.23 -11.27 -14.40
CA GLU A 189 0.89 -10.05 -15.16
C GLU A 189 2.08 -9.49 -15.95
N TYR A 190 3.31 -9.89 -15.64
CA TYR A 190 4.46 -9.46 -16.44
C TYR A 190 4.36 -9.91 -17.89
N ALA A 191 4.06 -11.18 -18.12
CA ALA A 191 3.89 -11.70 -19.46
C ALA A 191 2.63 -11.20 -20.17
N GLU A 192 1.61 -10.82 -19.41
CA GLU A 192 0.31 -10.38 -19.93
C GLU A 192 0.28 -8.88 -20.28
N LEU A 193 0.87 -8.04 -19.45
CA LEU A 193 0.69 -6.58 -19.54
C LEU A 193 1.91 -5.84 -20.09
N PHE A 194 3.12 -6.29 -19.75
CA PHE A 194 4.33 -5.53 -20.07
C PHE A 194 4.70 -5.50 -21.56
N PRO A 195 4.39 -6.50 -22.40
CA PRO A 195 4.56 -6.34 -23.84
C PRO A 195 3.87 -5.10 -24.41
N ASP A 196 2.63 -4.84 -24.00
CA ASP A 196 1.89 -3.65 -24.41
C ASP A 196 2.53 -2.35 -23.88
N PHE A 197 3.10 -2.38 -22.66
CA PHE A 197 3.77 -1.21 -22.06
C PHE A 197 5.11 -0.90 -22.74
N VAL A 198 5.79 -1.92 -23.24
CA VAL A 198 7.03 -1.79 -24.03
C VAL A 198 6.69 -1.20 -25.42
N ASP A 199 5.64 -1.69 -26.06
CA ASP A 199 5.22 -1.24 -27.37
C ASP A 199 4.66 0.18 -27.36
N ASP A 200 3.84 0.52 -26.35
CA ASP A 200 3.29 1.86 -26.15
C ASP A 200 3.51 2.38 -24.71
N PRO A 201 4.63 3.03 -24.45
CA PRO A 201 4.90 3.61 -23.15
C PRO A 201 3.85 4.61 -22.64
N ALA A 202 3.05 5.24 -23.53
CA ALA A 202 2.03 6.19 -23.14
C ALA A 202 0.93 5.57 -22.25
N LEU A 203 0.74 4.26 -22.30
CA LEU A 203 -0.17 3.51 -21.42
C LEU A 203 0.20 3.67 -19.94
N ARG A 204 1.49 3.91 -19.63
CA ARG A 204 2.00 4.02 -18.27
C ARG A 204 2.13 5.46 -17.76
N ARG A 205 1.81 6.44 -18.59
CA ARG A 205 1.93 7.87 -18.24
C ARG A 205 1.19 8.24 -16.96
N ARG A 206 0.00 7.68 -16.74
CA ARG A 206 -0.83 7.98 -15.56
C ARG A 206 -0.25 7.44 -14.25
N ASN A 207 0.53 6.37 -14.30
CA ASN A 207 1.26 5.81 -13.15
C ASN A 207 2.68 6.39 -13.02
N ILE A 208 2.99 7.47 -13.75
CA ILE A 208 4.34 8.04 -13.81
C ILE A 208 5.37 6.94 -14.10
N PHE A 209 4.99 6.00 -14.96
CA PHE A 209 5.80 4.84 -15.42
C PHE A 209 6.23 3.87 -14.32
N ALA A 210 5.74 4.01 -13.10
CA ALA A 210 6.08 3.17 -11.97
C ALA A 210 5.12 1.99 -11.80
N TYR A 211 5.56 1.00 -11.02
CA TYR A 211 4.82 -0.16 -10.57
C TYR A 211 5.45 -0.69 -9.28
N ILE A 212 4.82 -1.66 -8.65
CA ILE A 212 5.40 -2.45 -7.57
C ILE A 212 5.07 -3.93 -7.76
N ASP A 213 6.09 -4.79 -7.72
CA ASP A 213 5.87 -6.24 -7.61
C ASP A 213 5.25 -6.56 -6.26
N VAL A 214 4.22 -7.39 -6.28
CA VAL A 214 3.48 -7.72 -5.06
C VAL A 214 4.33 -8.43 -4.01
N ARG A 215 5.40 -9.13 -4.41
CA ARG A 215 6.37 -9.78 -3.51
C ARG A 215 7.23 -8.75 -2.78
N ASP A 216 7.67 -7.72 -3.48
CA ASP A 216 8.39 -6.59 -2.89
C ASP A 216 7.50 -5.72 -2.02
N LEU A 217 6.19 -5.66 -2.33
CA LEU A 217 5.22 -5.05 -1.41
C LEU A 217 5.13 -5.84 -0.09
N GLY A 218 5.19 -7.18 -0.14
CA GLY A 218 5.30 -8.02 1.05
C GLY A 218 6.54 -7.70 1.87
N GLN A 219 7.70 -7.59 1.20
CA GLN A 219 8.94 -7.15 1.84
C GLN A 219 8.79 -5.80 2.52
N MET A 220 8.19 -4.80 1.84
CA MET A 220 7.99 -3.47 2.41
C MET A 220 7.15 -3.51 3.69
N VAL A 221 6.07 -4.28 3.70
CA VAL A 221 5.24 -4.45 4.91
C VAL A 221 6.05 -5.07 6.04
N GLN A 222 6.83 -6.13 5.76
CA GLN A 222 7.70 -6.76 6.75
C GLN A 222 8.72 -5.77 7.32
N ARG A 223 9.37 -4.97 6.47
CA ARG A 223 10.32 -3.93 6.90
C ARG A 223 9.67 -2.88 7.82
N CYS A 224 8.43 -2.49 7.52
CA CYS A 224 7.66 -1.59 8.39
C CYS A 224 7.32 -2.23 9.74
N LEU A 225 7.00 -3.52 9.77
CA LEU A 225 6.73 -4.26 11.01
C LEU A 225 7.97 -4.38 11.89
N ASP A 226 9.15 -4.57 11.27
CA ASP A 226 10.43 -4.74 11.96
C ASP A 226 11.03 -3.41 12.45
N THR A 227 10.53 -2.25 11.96
CA THR A 227 11.08 -0.94 12.29
C THR A 227 10.22 -0.20 13.29
N ASP A 228 10.80 0.17 14.44
CA ASP A 228 10.15 0.89 15.52
C ASP A 228 10.67 2.33 15.66
N GLY A 229 9.83 3.19 16.24
CA GLY A 229 10.23 4.50 16.73
C GLY A 229 10.24 5.62 15.70
N LEU A 230 9.71 5.39 14.48
CA LEU A 230 9.60 6.45 13.47
C LEU A 230 8.35 7.34 13.69
N GLY A 231 7.39 6.88 14.50
CA GLY A 231 6.16 7.61 14.75
C GLY A 231 5.21 7.58 13.55
N TYR A 232 4.95 8.72 12.91
CA TYR A 232 4.15 8.78 11.69
C TYR A 232 5.04 9.00 10.49
N GLU A 233 4.99 8.06 9.56
CA GLU A 233 5.67 8.17 8.27
C GLU A 233 4.78 7.74 7.11
N VAL A 234 5.01 8.32 5.94
CA VAL A 234 4.50 7.81 4.67
C VAL A 234 5.67 7.48 3.76
N PHE A 235 5.52 6.44 2.97
CA PHE A 235 6.56 5.95 2.07
C PHE A 235 6.01 5.75 0.66
N ASN A 236 6.74 6.19 -0.34
CA ASN A 236 6.55 5.72 -1.70
C ASN A 236 6.95 4.26 -1.81
N VAL A 237 6.09 3.44 -2.40
CA VAL A 237 6.33 2.01 -2.59
C VAL A 237 6.24 1.70 -4.07
N ALA A 238 7.41 1.70 -4.72
CA ALA A 238 7.59 1.39 -6.13
C ALA A 238 8.79 0.48 -6.34
N ASN A 239 8.84 -0.19 -7.49
CA ASN A 239 10.06 -0.86 -7.93
C ASN A 239 11.15 0.16 -8.24
N ALA A 240 12.40 -0.31 -8.30
CA ALA A 240 13.54 0.55 -8.58
C ALA A 240 13.60 1.02 -10.05
N ASP A 241 12.96 0.28 -10.95
CA ASP A 241 12.91 0.54 -12.38
C ASP A 241 11.51 0.95 -12.86
N MET A 242 11.45 1.45 -14.09
CA MET A 242 10.20 1.80 -14.75
C MET A 242 9.55 0.60 -15.44
N SER A 243 8.23 0.67 -15.63
CA SER A 243 7.40 -0.32 -16.32
C SER A 243 7.50 -0.28 -17.86
N VAL A 244 8.53 0.36 -18.42
CA VAL A 244 8.72 0.56 -19.86
C VAL A 244 10.19 0.34 -20.25
N ALA A 245 10.45 0.03 -21.52
CA ALA A 245 11.82 -0.21 -22.00
C ALA A 245 12.61 1.08 -22.28
N ALA A 246 11.90 2.20 -22.48
CA ALA A 246 12.54 3.50 -22.70
C ALA A 246 13.36 3.91 -21.47
N THR A 247 14.48 4.58 -21.69
CA THR A 247 15.32 5.13 -20.61
C THR A 247 14.59 6.25 -19.86
N THR A 248 15.00 6.53 -18.64
CA THR A 248 14.45 7.60 -17.81
C THR A 248 14.53 8.95 -18.52
N ASP A 249 15.65 9.25 -19.16
CA ASP A 249 15.84 10.50 -19.94
C ASP A 249 14.88 10.58 -21.13
N GLU A 250 14.66 9.50 -21.87
CA GLU A 250 13.72 9.45 -22.99
C GLU A 250 12.29 9.65 -22.51
N VAL A 251 11.91 9.04 -21.39
CA VAL A 251 10.58 9.22 -20.78
C VAL A 251 10.39 10.68 -20.35
N ILE A 252 11.35 11.27 -19.67
CA ILE A 252 11.28 12.68 -19.25
C ILE A 252 11.18 13.59 -20.47
N ALA A 253 12.05 13.40 -21.46
CA ALA A 253 12.03 14.24 -22.66
C ALA A 253 10.71 14.17 -23.45
N ARG A 254 10.12 12.96 -23.52
CA ARG A 254 8.89 12.73 -24.29
C ARG A 254 7.62 13.16 -23.55
N PHE A 255 7.51 12.85 -22.26
CA PHE A 255 6.26 12.99 -21.51
C PHE A 255 6.27 14.12 -20.48
N TYR A 256 7.45 14.48 -19.99
CA TYR A 256 7.61 15.45 -18.89
C TYR A 256 8.52 16.61 -19.26
N ALA A 257 8.61 16.94 -20.56
CA ALA A 257 9.37 18.10 -21.01
C ALA A 257 8.93 19.37 -20.23
N GLY A 258 9.92 20.04 -19.58
CA GLY A 258 9.71 21.23 -18.75
C GLY A 258 9.30 20.94 -17.30
N VAL A 259 9.13 19.68 -16.89
CA VAL A 259 9.02 19.30 -15.48
C VAL A 259 10.39 19.42 -14.82
N GLU A 260 10.44 19.93 -13.59
CA GLU A 260 11.68 20.05 -12.82
C GLU A 260 12.25 18.65 -12.52
N VAL A 261 13.53 18.47 -12.82
CA VAL A 261 14.29 17.25 -12.44
C VAL A 261 15.16 17.60 -11.24
N ARG A 262 14.84 17.08 -10.06
CA ARG A 262 15.48 17.49 -8.79
C ARG A 262 16.82 16.83 -8.49
N ARG A 263 17.12 15.72 -9.15
CA ARG A 263 18.42 15.04 -9.08
C ARG A 263 18.68 14.24 -10.35
N GLU A 264 19.91 13.88 -10.55
CA GLU A 264 20.29 12.91 -11.59
C GLU A 264 19.63 11.56 -11.30
N LEU A 265 19.10 10.92 -12.34
CA LEU A 265 18.44 9.62 -12.29
C LEU A 265 19.25 8.60 -13.08
N GLY A 266 19.23 7.36 -12.63
CA GLY A 266 19.81 6.24 -13.35
C GLY A 266 19.06 5.98 -14.66
N ARG A 267 19.70 5.19 -15.55
CA ARG A 267 19.21 4.93 -16.90
C ARG A 267 17.76 4.43 -16.96
N ASP A 268 17.42 3.49 -16.09
CA ASP A 268 16.10 2.83 -16.06
C ASP A 268 15.37 3.11 -14.72
N GLU A 269 15.86 4.08 -13.94
CA GLU A 269 15.36 4.37 -12.60
C GLU A 269 13.94 4.89 -12.63
N THR A 270 13.13 4.41 -11.69
CA THR A 270 11.76 4.86 -11.47
C THR A 270 11.68 6.37 -11.22
N LEU A 271 10.60 6.99 -11.67
CA LEU A 271 10.32 8.42 -11.44
C LEU A 271 9.66 8.71 -10.07
N TYR A 272 9.56 7.71 -9.20
CA TYR A 272 9.25 7.89 -7.78
C TYR A 272 10.50 7.73 -6.94
N ALA A 273 10.74 8.65 -6.00
CA ALA A 273 11.80 8.47 -5.03
C ALA A 273 11.38 7.41 -4.00
N ILE A 274 12.17 6.34 -3.90
CA ILE A 274 12.02 5.32 -2.85
C ILE A 274 13.17 5.41 -1.83
N ASP A 275 13.95 6.48 -1.90
CA ASP A 275 15.14 6.69 -1.06
C ASP A 275 14.78 6.69 0.42
N LYS A 276 13.69 7.37 0.81
CA LYS A 276 13.20 7.41 2.19
C LYS A 276 12.87 6.01 2.73
N ALA A 277 12.19 5.17 1.95
CA ALA A 277 11.89 3.80 2.35
C ALA A 277 13.17 2.97 2.48
N ARG A 278 14.15 3.17 1.59
CA ARG A 278 15.47 2.52 1.69
C ARG A 278 16.21 2.91 2.96
N GLU A 279 16.26 4.21 3.25
CA GLU A 279 17.02 4.75 4.39
C GLU A 279 16.40 4.41 5.74
N LEU A 280 15.08 4.55 5.88
CA LEU A 280 14.44 4.43 7.18
C LEU A 280 14.01 3.02 7.54
N VAL A 281 13.59 2.20 6.56
CA VAL A 281 13.10 0.84 6.84
C VAL A 281 13.88 -0.25 6.10
N GLY A 282 14.86 0.10 5.26
CA GLY A 282 15.68 -0.87 4.52
C GLY A 282 14.89 -1.57 3.40
N PHE A 283 13.93 -0.87 2.80
CA PHE A 283 13.21 -1.39 1.64
C PHE A 283 14.14 -1.51 0.43
N ASP A 284 14.18 -2.67 -0.19
CA ASP A 284 15.02 -2.92 -1.37
C ASP A 284 14.27 -3.88 -2.33
N PRO A 285 13.52 -3.36 -3.31
CA PRO A 285 12.77 -4.18 -4.25
C PRO A 285 13.71 -5.04 -5.10
N GLN A 286 13.40 -6.33 -5.20
CA GLN A 286 14.26 -7.36 -5.80
C GLN A 286 13.73 -7.89 -7.13
N HIS A 287 12.49 -7.61 -7.48
CA HIS A 287 11.85 -8.21 -8.66
C HIS A 287 11.68 -7.16 -9.75
N SER A 288 12.12 -7.47 -10.96
CA SER A 288 11.92 -6.63 -12.15
C SER A 288 11.21 -7.42 -13.25
N TRP A 289 10.35 -6.75 -14.01
CA TRP A 289 9.77 -7.31 -15.23
C TRP A 289 10.84 -7.65 -16.27
N ARG A 290 11.98 -6.97 -16.24
CA ARG A 290 13.12 -7.20 -17.13
C ARG A 290 13.71 -8.59 -16.92
N ASP A 291 13.74 -9.08 -15.67
CA ASP A 291 14.20 -10.43 -15.35
C ASP A 291 13.32 -11.53 -15.97
N VAL A 292 12.06 -11.20 -16.29
CA VAL A 292 11.10 -12.16 -16.84
C VAL A 292 11.00 -12.09 -18.36
N LEU A 293 11.07 -10.89 -18.96
CA LEU A 293 10.87 -10.71 -20.40
C LEU A 293 12.19 -10.62 -21.20
N GLU A 294 13.30 -10.35 -20.56
CA GLU A 294 14.62 -10.29 -21.21
C GLU A 294 15.43 -11.59 -21.02
N ALA A 295 14.87 -12.57 -20.26
CA ALA A 295 15.43 -13.91 -20.07
C ALA A 295 14.90 -14.84 -21.16
#